data_7f7db7de86c524e6fcd04921097660cd
#
_entry.id   7f7db7de86c524e6fcd04921097660cd
#
_cell.length_a   1.000
_cell.length_b   1.000
_cell.length_c   1.000
_cell.angle_alpha   90.00
_cell.angle_beta   90.00
_cell.angle_gamma   90.00
#
_symmetry.space_group_name_H-M   'P 1'
#
loop_
_entity.id
_entity.type
_entity.pdbx_description
1 polymer ?
#
loop_
_entity_poly.entity_id
_entity_poly.type
_entity_poly.pdbx_seq_one_letter_code
_entity_poly.pdbx_strand_id
1 'polypeptide(L)'
;EVLAVFEQPFYEMNSDVVSQSLCLALDEIQDPGNLGTIIRVADWFGIEHIFCSQGTVDVYNPKTIQATMGALARVKLHYCDLPSFIASLKDIPVYGTFLDGDNMYEKKLTPHGLIVMGNEGNGVSAEVANLVNERLYIPNYPPQRETSESLNLAMATGIICAEFRRRMANV
;
A
#
# COMPACT_ATOMS: atom_id res chain seq x y z
N GLU A 1 31.65 14.40 -11.67
CA GLU A 1 30.85 13.24 -11.26
C GLU A 1 31.03 13.03 -9.76
N VAL A 2 29.94 12.76 -9.05
CA VAL A 2 29.96 12.46 -7.62
C VAL A 2 29.46 11.04 -7.44
N LEU A 3 30.21 10.19 -6.72
CA LEU A 3 29.81 8.87 -6.25
C LEU A 3 29.56 8.96 -4.76
N ALA A 4 28.41 8.46 -4.32
CA ALA A 4 28.09 8.31 -2.91
C ALA A 4 27.72 6.84 -2.62
N VAL A 5 28.26 6.31 -1.53
CA VAL A 5 27.95 4.96 -1.04
C VAL A 5 27.19 5.14 0.27
N PHE A 6 26.01 4.47 0.34
CA PHE A 6 25.17 4.50 1.52
C PHE A 6 25.03 3.07 2.07
N GLU A 7 25.01 2.96 3.39
CA GLU A 7 24.61 1.71 4.05
C GLU A 7 23.08 1.52 3.88
N GLN A 8 22.68 0.30 3.52
CA GLN A 8 21.25 -0.02 3.46
C GLN A 8 20.71 -0.18 4.88
N PRO A 9 19.68 0.58 5.26
CA PRO A 9 19.11 0.44 6.59
C PRO A 9 18.40 -0.90 6.74
N PHE A 10 18.58 -1.53 7.88
CA PHE A 10 17.80 -2.67 8.31
C PHE A 10 16.74 -2.18 9.31
N TYR A 11 15.48 -2.48 9.03
CA TYR A 11 14.37 -2.16 9.92
C TYR A 11 13.83 -3.44 10.55
N GLU A 12 13.85 -3.50 11.87
CA GLU A 12 13.21 -4.59 12.59
C GLU A 12 11.70 -4.59 12.33
N MET A 13 11.15 -5.76 12.02
CA MET A 13 9.73 -5.90 11.75
C MET A 13 8.96 -5.90 13.07
N ASN A 14 8.01 -4.98 13.20
CA ASN A 14 7.12 -4.88 14.34
C ASN A 14 5.67 -4.78 13.86
N SER A 15 4.85 -5.79 14.17
CA SER A 15 3.42 -5.80 13.83
C SER A 15 2.59 -4.79 14.64
N ASP A 16 3.08 -4.37 15.81
CA ASP A 16 2.34 -3.43 16.68
C ASP A 16 2.13 -2.06 16.03
N VAL A 17 3.01 -1.68 15.08
CA VAL A 17 2.85 -0.40 14.37
C VAL A 17 1.53 -0.32 13.61
N VAL A 18 0.98 -1.44 13.14
CA VAL A 18 -0.28 -1.50 12.38
C VAL A 18 -1.49 -1.21 13.28
N SER A 19 -1.40 -1.52 14.58
CA SER A 19 -2.43 -1.18 15.56
C SER A 19 -2.46 0.30 15.94
N GLN A 20 -1.35 1.00 15.71
CA GLN A 20 -1.16 2.39 16.15
C GLN A 20 -1.22 3.39 14.99
N SER A 21 -0.93 2.94 13.77
CA SER A 21 -0.84 3.79 12.59
C SER A 21 -1.35 3.09 11.33
N LEU A 22 -1.65 3.90 10.33
CA LEU A 22 -2.01 3.40 9.01
C LEU A 22 -0.74 2.95 8.27
N CYS A 23 -0.74 1.71 7.79
CA CYS A 23 0.35 1.10 7.04
C CYS A 23 -0.12 0.63 5.66
N LEU A 24 0.80 0.43 4.73
CA LEU A 24 0.54 -0.22 3.45
C LEU A 24 1.08 -1.65 3.43
N ALA A 25 0.41 -2.52 2.68
CA ALA A 25 0.92 -3.81 2.28
C ALA A 25 0.90 -3.91 0.76
N LEU A 26 1.98 -4.38 0.16
CA LEU A 26 2.16 -4.50 -1.28
C LEU A 26 2.35 -5.97 -1.66
N ASP A 27 1.37 -6.51 -2.38
CA ASP A 27 1.31 -7.91 -2.74
C ASP A 27 1.76 -8.09 -4.20
N GLU A 28 3.01 -8.54 -4.36
CA GLU A 28 3.65 -8.87 -5.66
C GLU A 28 3.70 -7.71 -6.66
N ILE A 29 4.04 -6.53 -6.20
CA ILE A 29 4.22 -5.36 -7.09
C ILE A 29 5.47 -5.55 -7.95
N GLN A 30 5.31 -5.52 -9.27
CA GLN A 30 6.39 -5.83 -10.23
C GLN A 30 6.99 -4.60 -10.88
N ASP A 31 6.22 -3.52 -11.04
CA ASP A 31 6.71 -2.31 -11.69
C ASP A 31 7.48 -1.41 -10.73
N PRO A 32 8.78 -1.16 -10.98
CA PRO A 32 9.61 -0.32 -10.10
C PRO A 32 9.16 1.14 -10.07
N GLY A 33 8.51 1.64 -11.12
CA GLY A 33 7.95 2.99 -11.16
C GLY A 33 6.74 3.13 -10.24
N ASN A 34 5.85 2.13 -10.25
CA ASN A 34 4.73 2.07 -9.32
C ASN A 34 5.22 1.98 -7.87
N LEU A 35 6.17 1.10 -7.57
CA LEU A 35 6.72 1.00 -6.21
C LEU A 35 7.29 2.33 -5.73
N GLY A 36 8.13 2.98 -6.54
CA GLY A 36 8.70 4.28 -6.18
C GLY A 36 7.65 5.38 -6.00
N THR A 37 6.62 5.39 -6.84
CA THR A 37 5.51 6.34 -6.72
C THR A 37 4.66 6.06 -5.47
N ILE A 38 4.41 4.79 -5.13
CA ILE A 38 3.71 4.40 -3.90
C ILE A 38 4.49 4.85 -2.66
N ILE A 39 5.81 4.72 -2.66
CA ILE A 39 6.66 5.23 -1.57
C ILE A 39 6.49 6.74 -1.41
N ARG A 40 6.42 7.51 -2.50
CA ARG A 40 6.14 8.96 -2.44
C ARG A 40 4.75 9.26 -1.90
N VAL A 41 3.74 8.49 -2.30
CA VAL A 41 2.37 8.60 -1.78
C VAL A 41 2.36 8.34 -0.28
N ALA A 42 3.03 7.28 0.17
CA ALA A 42 3.14 6.94 1.58
C ALA A 42 3.78 8.08 2.40
N ASP A 43 4.91 8.60 1.93
CA ASP A 43 5.58 9.75 2.54
C ASP A 43 4.66 10.99 2.63
N TRP A 44 3.96 11.31 1.53
CA TRP A 44 3.06 12.46 1.46
C TRP A 44 1.91 12.37 2.47
N PHE A 45 1.37 11.17 2.67
CA PHE A 45 0.26 10.93 3.58
C PHE A 45 0.70 10.48 4.99
N GLY A 46 1.99 10.57 5.32
CA GLY A 46 2.51 10.22 6.65
C GLY A 46 2.32 8.73 6.98
N ILE A 47 2.50 7.85 6.00
CA ILE A 47 2.52 6.40 6.16
C ILE A 47 3.99 5.98 6.19
N GLU A 48 4.50 5.62 7.36
CA GLU A 48 5.92 5.35 7.56
C GLU A 48 6.33 3.90 7.23
N HIS A 49 5.37 2.96 7.25
CA HIS A 49 5.66 1.54 7.10
C HIS A 49 4.93 0.94 5.91
N ILE A 50 5.70 0.25 5.06
CA ILE A 50 5.20 -0.54 3.93
C ILE A 50 5.71 -1.97 4.07
N PHE A 51 4.79 -2.93 4.09
CA PHE A 51 5.08 -4.36 4.14
C PHE A 51 4.95 -4.94 2.73
N CYS A 52 6.02 -5.51 2.21
CA CYS A 52 6.08 -6.04 0.85
C CYS A 52 6.18 -7.57 0.88
N SER A 53 5.43 -8.24 0.01
CA SER A 53 5.67 -9.66 -0.26
C SER A 53 7.06 -9.87 -0.85
N GLN A 54 7.62 -11.08 -0.72
CA GLN A 54 8.93 -11.43 -1.27
C GLN A 54 9.01 -11.30 -2.79
N GLY A 55 7.87 -11.43 -3.48
CA GLY A 55 7.77 -11.25 -4.93
C GLY A 55 7.71 -9.79 -5.40
N THR A 56 7.63 -8.82 -4.48
CA THR A 56 7.65 -7.39 -4.83
C THR A 56 9.05 -6.98 -5.30
N VAL A 57 9.12 -6.15 -6.36
CA VAL A 57 10.37 -5.63 -6.91
C VAL A 57 11.24 -4.97 -5.84
N ASP A 58 12.55 -5.14 -5.95
CA ASP A 58 13.52 -4.59 -4.99
C ASP A 58 13.42 -3.04 -4.94
N VAL A 59 13.28 -2.51 -3.74
CA VAL A 59 13.26 -1.06 -3.49
C VAL A 59 14.54 -0.37 -3.95
N TYR A 60 15.67 -1.08 -3.94
CA TYR A 60 16.97 -0.55 -4.40
C TYR A 60 17.20 -0.69 -5.91
N ASN A 61 16.20 -1.17 -6.65
CA ASN A 61 16.21 -1.06 -8.11
C ASN A 61 16.40 0.40 -8.52
N PRO A 62 17.33 0.73 -9.45
CA PRO A 62 17.61 2.12 -9.84
C PRO A 62 16.38 2.92 -10.28
N LYS A 63 15.42 2.28 -10.97
CA LYS A 63 14.18 2.93 -11.37
C LYS A 63 13.27 3.22 -10.17
N THR A 64 13.22 2.32 -9.18
CA THR A 64 12.48 2.55 -7.95
C THR A 64 13.08 3.74 -7.20
N ILE A 65 14.39 3.72 -6.95
CA ILE A 65 15.10 4.81 -6.25
C ILE A 65 14.82 6.15 -6.93
N GLN A 66 14.95 6.22 -8.25
CA GLN A 66 14.67 7.44 -9.01
C GLN A 66 13.22 7.91 -8.82
N ALA A 67 12.27 6.99 -8.89
CA ALA A 67 10.84 7.30 -8.76
C ALA A 67 10.44 7.73 -7.35
N THR A 68 11.19 7.37 -6.30
CA THR A 68 10.91 7.80 -4.92
C THR A 68 11.13 9.29 -4.69
N MET A 69 11.97 9.94 -5.49
CA MET A 69 12.34 11.35 -5.32
C MET A 69 12.79 11.69 -3.88
N GLY A 70 13.54 10.78 -3.25
CA GLY A 70 14.05 10.93 -1.89
C GLY A 70 13.08 10.53 -0.76
N ALA A 71 11.86 10.13 -1.06
CA ALA A 71 10.88 9.69 -0.05
C ALA A 71 11.35 8.45 0.72
N LEU A 72 12.18 7.60 0.10
CA LEU A 72 12.73 6.40 0.73
C LEU A 72 13.50 6.67 2.04
N ALA A 73 14.01 7.89 2.22
CA ALA A 73 14.67 8.27 3.47
C ALA A 73 13.72 8.37 4.68
N ARG A 74 12.40 8.42 4.45
CA ARG A 74 11.37 8.59 5.49
C ARG A 74 10.38 7.45 5.58
N VAL A 75 10.38 6.53 4.59
CA VAL A 75 9.47 5.38 4.54
C VAL A 75 10.27 4.10 4.70
N LYS A 76 9.82 3.23 5.58
CA LYS A 76 10.47 1.96 5.94
C LYS A 76 9.79 0.82 5.19
N LEU A 77 10.52 0.13 4.33
CA LEU A 77 10.03 -1.06 3.65
C LEU A 77 10.48 -2.33 4.38
N HIS A 78 9.54 -3.26 4.54
CA HIS A 78 9.74 -4.55 5.18
C HIS A 78 9.34 -5.66 4.20
N TYR A 79 10.31 -6.42 3.69
CA TYR A 79 10.04 -7.59 2.87
C TYR A 79 9.81 -8.80 3.76
N CYS A 80 8.66 -9.45 3.62
CA CYS A 80 8.25 -10.54 4.50
C CYS A 80 7.38 -11.58 3.77
N ASP A 81 7.11 -12.68 4.46
CA ASP A 81 5.99 -13.56 4.13
C ASP A 81 4.69 -12.81 4.48
N LEU A 82 4.11 -12.17 3.46
CA LEU A 82 2.99 -11.25 3.64
C LEU A 82 1.73 -11.95 4.20
N PRO A 83 1.34 -13.14 3.72
CA PRO A 83 0.21 -13.88 4.30
C PRO A 83 0.41 -14.18 5.79
N SER A 84 1.57 -14.71 6.17
CA SER A 84 1.88 -14.99 7.58
C SER A 84 1.87 -13.73 8.44
N PHE A 85 2.41 -12.62 7.91
CA PHE A 85 2.38 -11.34 8.59
C PHE A 85 0.94 -10.87 8.82
N ILE A 86 0.09 -10.87 7.79
CA ILE A 86 -1.31 -10.43 7.90
C ILE A 86 -2.08 -11.34 8.86
N ALA A 87 -1.87 -12.67 8.79
CA ALA A 87 -2.52 -13.62 9.69
C ALA A 87 -2.15 -13.40 11.18
N SER A 88 -1.00 -12.77 11.46
CA SER A 88 -0.58 -12.44 12.83
C SER A 88 -1.29 -11.21 13.41
N LEU A 89 -1.94 -10.39 12.57
CA LEU A 89 -2.64 -9.17 12.97
C LEU A 89 -4.01 -9.53 13.57
N LYS A 90 -4.12 -9.51 14.89
CA LYS A 90 -5.38 -9.81 15.60
C LYS A 90 -6.18 -8.52 15.82
N ASP A 91 -7.47 -8.58 15.47
CA ASP A 91 -8.43 -7.49 15.69
C ASP A 91 -8.02 -6.14 15.06
N ILE A 92 -7.18 -6.19 14.02
CA ILE A 92 -6.72 -5.01 13.27
C ILE A 92 -7.46 -4.97 11.92
N PRO A 93 -7.97 -3.80 11.51
CA PRO A 93 -8.56 -3.66 10.18
C PRO A 93 -7.53 -3.89 9.07
N VAL A 94 -7.83 -4.84 8.19
CA VAL A 94 -7.07 -5.14 6.98
C VAL A 94 -7.95 -4.82 5.78
N TYR A 95 -7.67 -3.69 5.16
CA TYR A 95 -8.39 -3.18 3.99
C TYR A 95 -7.74 -3.70 2.73
N GLY A 96 -8.50 -4.26 1.81
CA GLY A 96 -8.01 -4.64 0.49
C GLY A 96 -8.84 -3.98 -0.60
N THR A 97 -8.23 -3.73 -1.75
CA THR A 97 -8.87 -3.09 -2.90
C THR A 97 -9.31 -4.12 -3.92
N PHE A 98 -10.61 -4.14 -4.20
CA PHE A 98 -11.24 -5.12 -5.08
C PHE A 98 -12.31 -4.47 -5.94
N LEU A 99 -12.53 -5.01 -7.15
CA LEU A 99 -13.59 -4.53 -8.04
C LEU A 99 -14.99 -4.88 -7.50
N ASP A 100 -15.09 -5.93 -6.69
CA ASP A 100 -16.32 -6.40 -6.02
C ASP A 100 -16.41 -5.94 -4.55
N GLY A 101 -15.60 -4.97 -4.17
CA GLY A 101 -15.63 -4.38 -2.82
C GLY A 101 -16.79 -3.39 -2.62
N ASP A 102 -16.93 -2.94 -1.39
CA ASP A 102 -17.89 -1.89 -1.02
C ASP A 102 -17.33 -0.50 -1.39
N ASN A 103 -18.23 0.42 -1.73
CA ASN A 103 -17.86 1.81 -2.01
C ASN A 103 -17.08 2.42 -0.84
N MET A 104 -15.81 2.71 -1.06
CA MET A 104 -14.93 3.22 0.00
C MET A 104 -15.41 4.54 0.63
N TYR A 105 -16.18 5.34 -0.12
CA TYR A 105 -16.70 6.61 0.37
C TYR A 105 -17.85 6.44 1.37
N GLU A 106 -18.46 5.26 1.44
CA GLU A 106 -19.56 4.91 2.34
C GLU A 106 -19.11 4.06 3.54
N LYS A 107 -17.92 3.46 3.45
CA LYS A 107 -17.35 2.63 4.52
C LYS A 107 -16.81 3.47 5.67
N LYS A 108 -16.89 2.92 6.87
CA LYS A 108 -16.18 3.48 8.03
C LYS A 108 -14.70 3.10 7.92
N LEU A 109 -13.86 4.11 7.78
CA LEU A 109 -12.40 3.96 7.74
C LEU A 109 -11.79 4.34 9.09
N THR A 110 -10.73 3.64 9.50
CA THR A 110 -10.04 3.86 10.78
C THR A 110 -8.70 4.58 10.59
N PRO A 111 -8.18 5.28 11.62
CA PRO A 111 -6.91 5.97 11.55
C PRO A 111 -5.68 5.04 11.56
N HIS A 112 -5.88 3.76 11.85
CA HIS A 112 -4.87 2.71 11.91
C HIS A 112 -5.34 1.49 11.11
N GLY A 113 -4.43 0.58 10.83
CA GLY A 113 -4.70 -0.65 10.09
C GLY A 113 -3.80 -0.81 8.88
N LEU A 114 -4.07 -1.83 8.09
CA LEU A 114 -3.28 -2.20 6.93
C LEU A 114 -4.10 -2.03 5.65
N ILE A 115 -3.60 -1.27 4.69
CA ILE A 115 -4.18 -1.16 3.35
C ILE A 115 -3.39 -2.05 2.41
N VAL A 116 -4.02 -3.06 1.86
CA VAL A 116 -3.42 -4.02 0.92
C VAL A 116 -3.67 -3.56 -0.52
N MET A 117 -2.60 -3.42 -1.27
CA MET A 117 -2.59 -3.15 -2.70
C MET A 117 -2.00 -4.37 -3.43
N GLY A 118 -2.69 -4.83 -4.45
CA GLY A 118 -2.31 -6.02 -5.20
C GLY A 118 -1.49 -5.73 -6.45
N ASN A 119 -1.03 -6.80 -7.10
CA ASN A 119 -0.29 -6.78 -8.36
C ASN A 119 -1.05 -6.04 -9.46
N GLU A 120 -0.31 -5.38 -10.36
CA GLU A 120 -0.86 -4.54 -11.44
C GLU A 120 -1.77 -5.31 -12.42
N GLY A 121 -1.46 -6.58 -12.67
CA GLY A 121 -2.21 -7.41 -13.61
C GLY A 121 -3.19 -8.36 -12.94
N ASN A 122 -2.79 -8.94 -11.80
CA ASN A 122 -3.53 -10.04 -11.15
C ASN A 122 -4.33 -9.57 -9.92
N GLY A 123 -4.13 -8.33 -9.46
CA GLY A 123 -4.73 -7.86 -8.21
C GLY A 123 -4.09 -8.50 -6.98
N VAL A 124 -4.86 -8.57 -5.90
CA VAL A 124 -4.45 -9.21 -4.64
C VAL A 124 -4.47 -10.73 -4.81
N SER A 125 -3.42 -11.42 -4.39
CA SER A 125 -3.35 -12.88 -4.44
C SER A 125 -4.48 -13.53 -3.62
N ALA A 126 -4.88 -14.74 -4.01
CA ALA A 126 -5.98 -15.43 -3.32
C ALA A 126 -5.69 -15.68 -1.83
N GLU A 127 -4.43 -15.95 -1.49
CA GLU A 127 -4.00 -16.18 -0.13
C GLU A 127 -4.14 -14.92 0.72
N VAL A 128 -3.67 -13.78 0.23
CA VAL A 128 -3.81 -12.48 0.91
C VAL A 128 -5.27 -12.01 0.92
N ALA A 129 -6.01 -12.21 -0.17
CA ALA A 129 -7.42 -11.83 -0.28
C ALA A 129 -8.32 -12.50 0.78
N ASN A 130 -8.00 -13.75 1.16
CA ASN A 130 -8.72 -14.49 2.21
C ASN A 130 -8.46 -13.92 3.63
N LEU A 131 -7.42 -13.13 3.80
CA LEU A 131 -7.05 -12.51 5.07
C LEU A 131 -7.55 -11.06 5.19
N VAL A 132 -8.03 -10.48 4.10
CA VAL A 132 -8.65 -9.15 4.09
C VAL A 132 -10.02 -9.23 4.77
N ASN A 133 -10.25 -8.36 5.76
CA ASN A 133 -11.53 -8.29 6.46
C ASN A 133 -12.40 -7.09 6.05
N GLU A 134 -11.84 -6.11 5.35
CA GLU A 134 -12.54 -4.94 4.82
C GLU A 134 -12.25 -4.78 3.31
N ARG A 135 -13.21 -5.12 2.46
CA ARG A 135 -13.07 -5.02 1.00
C ARG A 135 -13.53 -3.65 0.53
N LEU A 136 -12.67 -2.91 -0.15
CA LEU A 136 -12.92 -1.56 -0.65
C LEU A 136 -12.98 -1.54 -2.17
N TYR A 137 -13.83 -0.68 -2.70
CA TYR A 137 -13.93 -0.36 -4.12
C TYR A 137 -13.83 1.16 -4.33
N ILE A 138 -13.03 1.58 -5.30
CA ILE A 138 -12.98 2.96 -5.78
C ILE A 138 -14.03 3.10 -6.89
N PRO A 139 -15.17 3.77 -6.65
CA PRO A 139 -16.23 3.83 -7.65
C PRO A 139 -15.84 4.67 -8.87
N ASN A 140 -16.17 4.18 -10.04
CA ASN A 140 -16.09 4.93 -11.29
C ASN A 140 -17.27 5.89 -11.45
N TYR A 141 -17.18 6.84 -12.36
CA TYR A 141 -18.24 7.79 -12.65
C TYR A 141 -18.49 7.93 -14.18
N PRO A 142 -19.77 8.03 -14.59
CA PRO A 142 -20.95 7.74 -13.79
C PRO A 142 -21.03 6.25 -13.43
N PRO A 143 -21.76 5.88 -12.35
CA PRO A 143 -21.93 4.48 -11.98
C PRO A 143 -22.42 3.64 -13.16
N GLN A 144 -21.88 2.40 -13.28
CA GLN A 144 -22.24 1.43 -14.33
C GLN A 144 -21.77 1.80 -15.76
N ARG A 145 -21.02 2.90 -15.94
CA ARG A 145 -20.39 3.17 -17.22
C ARG A 145 -19.29 2.15 -17.50
N GLU A 146 -19.21 1.66 -18.73
CA GLU A 146 -18.08 0.89 -19.20
C GLU A 146 -16.82 1.76 -19.15
N THR A 147 -15.79 1.29 -18.46
CA THR A 147 -14.51 1.99 -18.26
C THR A 147 -13.36 1.01 -18.47
N SER A 148 -12.12 1.47 -18.30
CA SER A 148 -10.96 0.58 -18.18
C SER A 148 -11.16 -0.41 -17.02
N GLU A 149 -10.59 -1.60 -17.13
CA GLU A 149 -10.75 -2.68 -16.15
C GLU A 149 -10.21 -2.31 -14.74
N SER A 150 -9.17 -1.46 -14.69
CA SER A 150 -8.56 -1.02 -13.45
C SER A 150 -7.90 0.36 -13.58
N LEU A 151 -7.65 1.01 -12.44
CA LEU A 151 -6.78 2.17 -12.33
C LEU A 151 -5.31 1.71 -12.24
N ASN A 152 -4.39 2.60 -12.68
CA ASN A 152 -2.98 2.41 -12.33
C ASN A 152 -2.83 2.25 -10.81
N LEU A 153 -2.00 1.31 -10.38
CA LEU A 153 -1.84 0.94 -8.98
C LEU A 153 -1.43 2.12 -8.08
N ALA A 154 -0.45 2.91 -8.51
CA ALA A 154 0.00 4.06 -7.71
C ALA A 154 -1.06 5.15 -7.62
N MET A 155 -1.86 5.34 -8.68
CA MET A 155 -3.01 6.25 -8.66
C MET A 155 -4.09 5.78 -7.70
N ALA A 156 -4.45 4.49 -7.75
CA ALA A 156 -5.40 3.89 -6.80
C ALA A 156 -4.93 4.04 -5.35
N THR A 157 -3.65 3.78 -5.09
CA THR A 157 -3.04 3.97 -3.76
C THR A 157 -3.18 5.42 -3.29
N GLY A 158 -2.90 6.38 -4.18
CA GLY A 158 -3.05 7.81 -3.85
C GLY A 158 -4.48 8.20 -3.48
N ILE A 159 -5.46 7.73 -4.24
CA ILE A 159 -6.89 8.00 -3.97
C ILE A 159 -7.31 7.42 -2.61
N ILE A 160 -6.93 6.19 -2.32
CA ILE A 160 -7.28 5.52 -1.05
C ILE A 160 -6.61 6.22 0.12
N CYS A 161 -5.31 6.47 0.07
CA CYS A 161 -4.61 7.17 1.14
C CYS A 161 -5.17 8.58 1.39
N ALA A 162 -5.51 9.30 0.32
CA ALA A 162 -6.16 10.61 0.43
C ALA A 162 -7.50 10.54 1.17
N GLU A 163 -8.35 9.54 0.85
CA GLU A 163 -9.64 9.39 1.51
C GLU A 163 -9.48 9.01 2.98
N PHE A 164 -8.58 8.10 3.32
CA PHE A 164 -8.29 7.79 4.72
C PHE A 164 -7.88 9.04 5.49
N ARG A 165 -6.96 9.84 4.96
CA ARG A 165 -6.46 11.06 5.64
C ARG A 165 -7.50 12.19 5.67
N ARG A 166 -8.28 12.34 4.60
CA ARG A 166 -9.36 13.33 4.56
C ARG A 166 -10.35 13.17 5.74
N ARG A 167 -10.68 11.92 6.07
CA ARG A 167 -11.59 11.63 7.18
C ARG A 167 -10.98 11.90 8.55
N MET A 168 -9.64 11.80 8.66
CA MET A 168 -8.92 12.10 9.90
C MET A 168 -8.66 13.60 10.08
N ALA A 169 -8.65 14.38 9.01
CA ALA A 169 -8.42 15.84 9.06
C ALA A 169 -9.59 16.64 9.58
N ASN A 170 -10.74 16.01 9.80
CA ASN A 170 -11.94 16.66 10.36
C ASN A 170 -12.06 16.48 11.88
N VAL A 171 -10.95 16.25 12.55
CA VAL A 171 -10.83 16.15 14.02
C VAL A 171 -10.23 17.42 14.56
#